data_62182d4c760cde698da18d5e324bbd83
#
_entry.id   62182d4c760cde698da18d5e324bbd83
#
_cell.length_a   1.000
_cell.length_b   1.000
_cell.length_c   1.000
_cell.angle_alpha   90.00
_cell.angle_beta   90.00
_cell.angle_gamma   90.00
#
_symmetry.space_group_name_H-M   'P 1'
#
loop_
_entity.id
_entity.type
_entity.pdbx_description
1 polymer ?
#
loop_
_entity_poly.entity_id
_entity_poly.type
_entity_poly.pdbx_seq_one_letter_code
_entity_poly.pdbx_strand_id
1 'polypeptide(L)'
;MYKLIDKKDIDFLIDTCGEENVLVGSDINEDFSHDELGGIEKYPEVLVNVLETEQVSKIMKYAYKNNIPVTPRGQGTGLVGAAVAINGGIMINLCKMNKILEVDYENLTLTVEPGVLLMTIGQYVQDRDLFYPPDPGEKSATIAGNINTNAGGMRAVKYGVTRDYVRGLEVVLPNGEIINVGGKVVKNSSGYSIKDLLVGSEGTLGIVTKAILKLLPLPKKSISLLIPFPDLSMAIETVPKIIKLKSIPTAIEFMERDVILAAEEFLGKKFPDNTSDAYLLLTFDGNSTEDIEKEYEKVANLCLENGALDVFISDTQERNDSIWSARGAFLEAIKASTTQMDECDVVVPRDKIAEFIRYTHELQDKLKIRIKSFGHAGDGNLHIYILKDGMDDNTWKIRLKETFDYMYKKSRELSGQVSGEHGIGYAKKEYLHESNSDAYMMLIKNIKLAFDP
;
A
#
# COMPACT_ATOMS: atom_id res chain seq x y z
N MET A 1 -30.34 10.83 -5.61
CA MET A 1 -29.46 11.31 -6.72
C MET A 1 -28.63 12.46 -6.15
N TYR A 2 -27.33 12.48 -6.34
CA TYR A 2 -26.47 13.57 -5.85
C TYR A 2 -26.76 14.88 -6.59
N LYS A 3 -26.55 16.02 -5.89
CA LYS A 3 -26.63 17.36 -6.49
C LYS A 3 -25.41 17.58 -7.41
N LEU A 4 -25.63 18.10 -8.60
CA LEU A 4 -24.57 18.62 -9.47
C LEU A 4 -24.09 19.98 -8.94
N ILE A 5 -22.82 20.30 -9.15
CA ILE A 5 -22.20 21.56 -8.75
C ILE A 5 -22.77 22.72 -9.60
N ASP A 6 -23.19 23.79 -8.94
CA ASP A 6 -23.63 25.01 -9.58
C ASP A 6 -22.73 26.21 -9.19
N LYS A 7 -22.99 27.38 -9.77
CA LYS A 7 -22.21 28.58 -9.50
C LYS A 7 -22.19 28.98 -8.02
N LYS A 8 -23.29 28.77 -7.33
CA LYS A 8 -23.39 29.09 -5.88
C LYS A 8 -22.48 28.20 -5.05
N ASP A 9 -22.32 26.95 -5.44
CA ASP A 9 -21.40 26.01 -4.79
C ASP A 9 -19.95 26.46 -5.01
N ILE A 10 -19.62 26.86 -6.23
CA ILE A 10 -18.27 27.37 -6.58
C ILE A 10 -17.98 28.67 -5.81
N ASP A 11 -18.91 29.63 -5.77
CA ASP A 11 -18.74 30.87 -5.02
C ASP A 11 -18.49 30.58 -3.53
N PHE A 12 -19.23 29.64 -2.92
CA PHE A 12 -18.99 29.19 -1.54
C PHE A 12 -17.59 28.62 -1.34
N LEU A 13 -17.10 27.81 -2.27
CA LEU A 13 -15.77 27.19 -2.19
C LEU A 13 -14.67 28.26 -2.33
N ILE A 14 -14.86 29.24 -3.21
CA ILE A 14 -13.95 30.39 -3.38
C ILE A 14 -13.92 31.23 -2.09
N ASP A 15 -15.08 31.54 -1.52
CA ASP A 15 -15.16 32.28 -0.24
C ASP A 15 -14.48 31.54 0.91
N THR A 16 -14.46 30.21 0.86
CA THR A 16 -13.87 29.36 1.91
C THR A 16 -12.36 29.18 1.75
N CYS A 17 -11.87 29.00 0.51
CA CYS A 17 -10.50 28.56 0.25
C CYS A 17 -9.65 29.57 -0.54
N GLY A 18 -10.25 30.61 -1.11
CA GLY A 18 -9.60 31.52 -2.06
C GLY A 18 -9.72 31.04 -3.49
N GLU A 19 -9.85 31.99 -4.44
CA GLU A 19 -10.05 31.72 -5.86
C GLU A 19 -8.93 30.86 -6.46
N GLU A 20 -7.68 31.11 -6.05
CA GLU A 20 -6.48 30.40 -6.51
C GLU A 20 -6.43 28.91 -6.06
N ASN A 21 -7.30 28.50 -5.17
CA ASN A 21 -7.37 27.13 -4.64
C ASN A 21 -8.59 26.34 -5.14
N VAL A 22 -9.46 26.95 -5.95
CA VAL A 22 -10.66 26.32 -6.51
C VAL A 22 -10.54 26.22 -8.02
N LEU A 23 -10.45 25.00 -8.54
CA LEU A 23 -10.25 24.71 -9.96
C LEU A 23 -11.49 24.04 -10.55
N VAL A 24 -11.91 24.49 -11.74
CA VAL A 24 -13.09 23.99 -12.45
C VAL A 24 -12.81 23.74 -13.93
N GLY A 25 -13.47 22.76 -14.51
CA GLY A 25 -13.39 22.49 -15.95
C GLY A 25 -11.95 22.22 -16.42
N SER A 26 -11.49 23.02 -17.42
CA SER A 26 -10.16 22.86 -18.02
C SER A 26 -8.98 23.22 -17.11
N ASP A 27 -9.23 23.84 -15.97
CA ASP A 27 -8.17 24.20 -15.02
C ASP A 27 -7.79 23.00 -14.13
N ILE A 28 -8.59 21.94 -14.15
CA ILE A 28 -8.29 20.69 -13.44
C ILE A 28 -7.34 19.85 -14.31
N ASN A 29 -6.12 19.62 -13.80
CA ASN A 29 -5.13 18.78 -14.49
C ASN A 29 -5.65 17.34 -14.65
N GLU A 30 -5.26 16.67 -15.72
CA GLU A 30 -5.56 15.28 -16.04
C GLU A 30 -5.22 14.32 -14.90
N ASP A 31 -4.13 14.55 -14.16
CA ASP A 31 -3.71 13.76 -13.02
C ASP A 31 -4.80 13.60 -11.95
N PHE A 32 -5.77 14.51 -11.89
CA PHE A 32 -6.90 14.44 -10.95
C PHE A 32 -8.10 13.64 -11.49
N SER A 33 -8.05 13.14 -12.70
CA SER A 33 -9.10 12.30 -13.28
C SER A 33 -8.95 10.82 -12.96
N HIS A 34 -7.74 10.38 -12.60
CA HIS A 34 -7.39 8.96 -12.37
C HIS A 34 -6.47 8.80 -11.16
N ASP A 35 -6.26 7.58 -10.72
CA ASP A 35 -5.15 7.15 -9.87
C ASP A 35 -4.26 6.19 -10.67
N GLU A 36 -3.38 5.41 -10.03
CA GLU A 36 -2.51 4.44 -10.73
C GLU A 36 -3.24 3.19 -11.23
N LEU A 37 -4.54 3.04 -10.94
CA LEU A 37 -5.37 1.99 -11.53
C LEU A 37 -5.69 2.33 -12.98
N GLY A 38 -5.31 1.46 -13.90
CA GLY A 38 -5.66 1.60 -15.31
C GLY A 38 -7.17 1.44 -15.57
N GLY A 39 -7.71 2.20 -16.55
CA GLY A 39 -9.06 1.99 -17.07
C GLY A 39 -10.21 2.65 -16.31
N ILE A 40 -9.94 3.38 -15.23
CA ILE A 40 -10.93 4.21 -14.53
C ILE A 40 -10.48 5.66 -14.59
N GLU A 41 -11.25 6.49 -15.27
CA GLU A 41 -10.96 7.91 -15.46
C GLU A 41 -12.24 8.72 -15.28
N LYS A 42 -12.22 9.67 -14.33
CA LYS A 42 -13.35 10.57 -14.07
C LYS A 42 -12.89 11.86 -13.40
N TYR A 43 -13.08 12.99 -14.09
CA TYR A 43 -12.85 14.31 -13.49
C TYR A 43 -13.85 14.61 -12.37
N PRO A 44 -13.41 15.25 -11.27
CA PRO A 44 -14.35 15.90 -10.35
C PRO A 44 -15.02 17.10 -11.05
N GLU A 45 -16.17 17.53 -10.55
CA GLU A 45 -16.82 18.75 -11.03
C GLU A 45 -16.09 20.01 -10.56
N VAL A 46 -15.48 19.93 -9.37
CA VAL A 46 -14.61 20.97 -8.80
C VAL A 46 -13.50 20.33 -7.96
N LEU A 47 -12.29 20.87 -8.09
CA LEU A 47 -11.12 20.51 -7.29
C LEU A 47 -10.82 21.65 -6.33
N VAL A 48 -10.64 21.34 -5.03
CA VAL A 48 -10.31 22.33 -4.01
C VAL A 48 -9.01 21.95 -3.31
N ASN A 49 -8.01 22.82 -3.38
CA ASN A 49 -6.77 22.70 -2.63
C ASN A 49 -6.97 23.32 -1.23
N VAL A 50 -7.02 22.49 -0.20
CA VAL A 50 -7.19 22.95 1.19
C VAL A 50 -5.85 23.17 1.88
N LEU A 51 -5.81 24.12 2.84
CA LEU A 51 -4.62 24.53 3.57
C LEU A 51 -4.72 24.24 5.08
N GLU A 52 -5.93 24.02 5.58
CA GLU A 52 -6.20 23.85 7.02
C GLU A 52 -7.47 23.01 7.28
N THR A 53 -7.56 22.44 8.47
CA THR A 53 -8.67 21.58 8.92
C THR A 53 -10.02 22.28 8.85
N GLU A 54 -10.07 23.57 9.17
CA GLU A 54 -11.29 24.38 9.21
C GLU A 54 -11.92 24.54 7.82
N GLN A 55 -11.11 24.61 6.76
CA GLN A 55 -11.61 24.61 5.36
C GLN A 55 -12.26 23.26 5.03
N VAL A 56 -11.59 22.16 5.36
CA VAL A 56 -12.15 20.80 5.19
C VAL A 56 -13.48 20.67 5.92
N SER A 57 -13.55 21.11 7.17
CA SER A 57 -14.77 21.10 8.00
C SER A 57 -15.93 21.88 7.35
N LYS A 58 -15.66 23.10 6.88
CA LYS A 58 -16.68 23.92 6.20
C LYS A 58 -17.18 23.29 4.91
N ILE A 59 -16.28 22.76 4.09
CA ILE A 59 -16.62 22.08 2.83
C ILE A 59 -17.45 20.84 3.10
N MET A 60 -17.04 19.98 4.04
CA MET A 60 -17.77 18.75 4.40
C MET A 60 -19.17 19.07 4.89
N LYS A 61 -19.31 20.05 5.80
CA LYS A 61 -20.60 20.50 6.31
C LYS A 61 -21.52 21.02 5.21
N TYR A 62 -20.95 21.77 4.26
CA TYR A 62 -21.69 22.29 3.10
C TYR A 62 -22.13 21.15 2.17
N ALA A 63 -21.21 20.27 1.81
CA ALA A 63 -21.46 19.14 0.91
C ALA A 63 -22.51 18.19 1.48
N TYR A 64 -22.38 17.83 2.78
CA TYR A 64 -23.36 17.01 3.49
C TYR A 64 -24.76 17.60 3.44
N LYS A 65 -24.91 18.92 3.76
CA LYS A 65 -26.20 19.61 3.76
C LYS A 65 -26.83 19.67 2.35
N ASN A 66 -26.02 19.73 1.31
CA ASN A 66 -26.46 19.89 -0.07
C ASN A 66 -26.46 18.57 -0.87
N ASN A 67 -26.15 17.44 -0.25
CA ASN A 67 -26.06 16.12 -0.88
C ASN A 67 -25.10 16.11 -2.09
N ILE A 68 -23.90 16.71 -1.91
CA ILE A 68 -22.83 16.75 -2.90
C ILE A 68 -21.80 15.67 -2.54
N PRO A 69 -21.40 14.79 -3.47
CA PRO A 69 -20.36 13.79 -3.20
C PRO A 69 -19.01 14.44 -3.03
N VAL A 70 -18.19 13.90 -2.11
CA VAL A 70 -16.84 14.38 -1.83
C VAL A 70 -15.85 13.22 -1.97
N THR A 71 -14.76 13.50 -2.68
CA THR A 71 -13.62 12.57 -2.81
C THR A 71 -12.37 13.22 -2.21
N PRO A 72 -11.86 12.74 -1.04
CA PRO A 72 -10.57 13.20 -0.54
C PRO A 72 -9.44 12.60 -1.36
N ARG A 73 -8.38 13.39 -1.62
CA ARG A 73 -7.24 12.95 -2.42
C ARG A 73 -5.91 13.43 -1.85
N GLY A 74 -4.94 12.53 -1.80
CA GLY A 74 -3.52 12.80 -1.68
C GLY A 74 -2.86 12.86 -3.05
N GLN A 75 -1.72 12.19 -3.23
CA GLN A 75 -1.00 12.16 -4.53
C GLN A 75 -1.69 11.30 -5.61
N GLY A 76 -2.67 10.49 -5.24
CA GLY A 76 -3.37 9.64 -6.22
C GLY A 76 -2.59 8.40 -6.63
N THR A 77 -1.64 7.98 -5.84
CA THR A 77 -0.79 6.79 -6.06
C THR A 77 -1.48 5.46 -5.75
N GLY A 78 -2.79 5.47 -5.47
CA GLY A 78 -3.58 4.28 -5.20
C GLY A 78 -3.81 3.43 -6.44
N LEU A 79 -4.05 2.12 -6.25
CA LEU A 79 -4.15 1.11 -7.31
C LEU A 79 -5.56 0.47 -7.39
N VAL A 80 -6.59 1.15 -6.87
CA VAL A 80 -7.93 0.56 -6.78
C VAL A 80 -9.07 1.52 -7.14
N GLY A 81 -8.76 2.72 -7.66
CA GLY A 81 -9.76 3.72 -8.04
C GLY A 81 -10.40 4.44 -6.84
N ALA A 82 -9.79 4.37 -5.65
CA ALA A 82 -10.33 5.01 -4.44
C ALA A 82 -10.21 6.54 -4.46
N ALA A 83 -9.21 7.08 -5.15
CA ALA A 83 -8.95 8.51 -5.25
C ALA A 83 -9.63 9.18 -6.48
N VAL A 84 -10.49 8.46 -7.19
CA VAL A 84 -11.18 8.93 -8.41
C VAL A 84 -12.60 9.39 -8.06
N ALA A 85 -13.00 10.55 -8.55
CA ALA A 85 -14.33 11.14 -8.31
C ALA A 85 -15.43 10.47 -9.14
N ILE A 86 -15.68 9.18 -8.91
CA ILE A 86 -16.62 8.35 -9.68
C ILE A 86 -18.02 8.97 -9.76
N ASN A 87 -18.45 9.63 -8.69
CA ASN A 87 -19.76 10.28 -8.61
C ASN A 87 -19.72 11.78 -8.95
N GLY A 88 -18.59 12.31 -9.45
CA GLY A 88 -18.41 13.76 -9.64
C GLY A 88 -18.26 14.51 -8.32
N GLY A 89 -18.86 15.70 -8.23
CA GLY A 89 -18.86 16.53 -7.02
C GLY A 89 -17.51 17.18 -6.70
N ILE A 90 -17.19 17.31 -5.41
CA ILE A 90 -16.02 18.02 -4.91
C ILE A 90 -14.87 17.05 -4.67
N MET A 91 -13.71 17.30 -5.27
CA MET A 91 -12.47 16.66 -4.86
C MET A 91 -11.71 17.58 -3.90
N ILE A 92 -11.42 17.10 -2.69
CA ILE A 92 -10.61 17.80 -1.71
C ILE A 92 -9.17 17.31 -1.80
N ASN A 93 -8.29 18.14 -2.37
CA ASN A 93 -6.86 17.86 -2.45
C ASN A 93 -6.16 18.32 -1.16
N LEU A 94 -5.60 17.35 -0.43
CA LEU A 94 -4.94 17.54 0.86
C LEU A 94 -3.42 17.76 0.74
N CYS A 95 -2.84 17.72 -0.47
CA CYS A 95 -1.39 17.78 -0.67
C CYS A 95 -0.74 19.07 -0.18
N LYS A 96 -1.48 20.17 -0.09
CA LYS A 96 -0.96 21.45 0.45
C LYS A 96 -0.91 21.48 1.98
N MET A 97 -1.60 20.58 2.68
CA MET A 97 -1.47 20.37 4.12
C MET A 97 -0.30 19.39 4.38
N ASN A 98 0.93 19.87 4.29
CA ASN A 98 2.12 19.03 4.21
C ASN A 98 3.23 19.37 5.22
N LYS A 99 2.85 19.92 6.37
CA LYS A 99 3.79 20.30 7.43
C LYS A 99 4.01 19.17 8.42
N ILE A 100 5.26 19.01 8.84
CA ILE A 100 5.60 18.28 10.05
C ILE A 100 5.40 19.27 11.22
N LEU A 101 4.45 18.97 12.11
CA LEU A 101 4.00 19.91 13.13
C LEU A 101 4.82 19.78 14.41
N GLU A 102 5.21 18.55 14.80
CA GLU A 102 5.92 18.31 16.06
C GLU A 102 6.69 16.99 16.00
N VAL A 103 7.88 16.98 16.60
CA VAL A 103 8.61 15.78 17.03
C VAL A 103 8.65 15.76 18.54
N ASP A 104 8.09 14.73 19.14
CA ASP A 104 8.11 14.52 20.59
C ASP A 104 9.07 13.37 20.91
N TYR A 105 10.27 13.75 21.38
CA TYR A 105 11.33 12.79 21.68
C TYR A 105 11.06 11.97 22.95
N GLU A 106 10.30 12.52 23.91
CA GLU A 106 9.98 11.84 25.15
C GLU A 106 8.94 10.72 24.91
N ASN A 107 7.97 10.99 24.04
CA ASN A 107 6.92 10.03 23.70
C ASN A 107 7.21 9.24 22.42
N LEU A 108 8.33 9.51 21.73
CA LEU A 108 8.70 8.94 20.43
C LEU A 108 7.53 9.00 19.44
N THR A 109 7.04 10.23 19.21
CA THR A 109 5.93 10.47 18.27
C THR A 109 6.25 11.63 17.33
N LEU A 110 5.65 11.57 16.14
CA LEU A 110 5.67 12.60 15.12
C LEU A 110 4.24 13.03 14.82
N THR A 111 3.95 14.32 14.92
CA THR A 111 2.66 14.88 14.50
C THR A 111 2.79 15.53 13.14
N VAL A 112 1.95 15.15 12.19
CA VAL A 112 2.04 15.58 10.79
C VAL A 112 0.68 15.93 10.22
N GLU A 113 0.68 16.80 9.21
CA GLU A 113 -0.46 17.05 8.33
C GLU A 113 -0.64 15.91 7.29
N PRO A 114 -1.84 15.74 6.70
CA PRO A 114 -2.19 14.59 5.86
C PRO A 114 -1.39 14.46 4.57
N GLY A 115 -0.97 15.57 3.99
CA GLY A 115 -0.26 15.66 2.71
C GLY A 115 1.25 15.46 2.81
N VAL A 116 1.81 15.22 4.00
CA VAL A 116 3.26 14.94 4.14
C VAL A 116 3.58 13.62 3.43
N LEU A 117 4.62 13.64 2.57
CA LEU A 117 5.04 12.46 1.82
C LEU A 117 5.79 11.47 2.72
N LEU A 118 5.62 10.19 2.45
CA LEU A 118 6.32 9.13 3.17
C LEU A 118 7.85 9.31 3.13
N MET A 119 8.40 9.66 1.95
CA MET A 119 9.84 9.95 1.80
C MET A 119 10.30 11.10 2.68
N THR A 120 9.48 12.14 2.81
CA THR A 120 9.78 13.30 3.66
C THR A 120 9.81 12.91 5.13
N ILE A 121 8.84 12.08 5.58
CA ILE A 121 8.84 11.56 6.96
C ILE A 121 10.09 10.72 7.19
N GLY A 122 10.41 9.77 6.28
CA GLY A 122 11.56 8.89 6.40
C GLY A 122 12.86 9.67 6.59
N GLN A 123 13.14 10.62 5.69
CA GLN A 123 14.35 11.46 5.77
C GLN A 123 14.37 12.32 7.03
N TYR A 124 13.25 12.97 7.35
CA TYR A 124 13.14 13.88 8.50
C TYR A 124 13.42 13.20 9.84
N VAL A 125 12.90 11.97 10.03
CA VAL A 125 13.12 11.22 11.28
C VAL A 125 14.52 10.58 11.32
N GLN A 126 15.03 10.11 10.17
CA GLN A 126 16.36 9.52 10.06
C GLN A 126 17.47 10.53 10.41
N ASP A 127 17.35 11.80 9.98
CA ASP A 127 18.27 12.89 10.33
C ASP A 127 18.29 13.20 11.85
N ARG A 128 17.36 12.58 12.61
CA ARG A 128 17.17 12.76 14.05
C ARG A 128 17.40 11.47 14.86
N ASP A 129 18.04 10.48 14.25
CA ASP A 129 18.33 9.18 14.86
C ASP A 129 17.03 8.41 15.25
N LEU A 130 15.93 8.70 14.53
CA LEU A 130 14.62 8.10 14.71
C LEU A 130 14.19 7.34 13.45
N PHE A 131 13.19 6.48 13.60
CA PHE A 131 12.74 5.58 12.55
C PHE A 131 11.21 5.48 12.49
N TYR A 132 10.65 5.64 11.29
CA TYR A 132 9.27 5.31 10.95
C TYR A 132 9.26 4.05 10.08
N PRO A 133 8.95 2.87 10.66
CA PRO A 133 9.14 1.59 9.98
C PRO A 133 8.24 1.28 8.79
N PRO A 134 6.93 1.67 8.74
CA PRO A 134 6.08 1.32 7.60
C PRO A 134 6.70 1.76 6.28
N ASP A 135 6.81 0.82 5.33
CA ASP A 135 7.59 0.98 4.11
C ASP A 135 6.84 0.43 2.88
N PRO A 136 5.66 0.98 2.54
CA PRO A 136 5.06 0.69 1.25
C PRO A 136 5.98 1.13 0.11
N GLY A 137 5.92 0.42 -1.02
CA GLY A 137 6.83 0.64 -2.15
C GLY A 137 6.82 2.08 -2.67
N GLU A 138 5.66 2.73 -2.67
CA GLU A 138 5.47 4.09 -3.19
C GLU A 138 5.85 5.16 -2.14
N LYS A 139 7.01 5.77 -2.34
CA LYS A 139 7.56 6.76 -1.41
C LYS A 139 6.97 8.16 -1.55
N SER A 140 6.36 8.48 -2.70
CA SER A 140 5.68 9.74 -2.95
C SER A 140 4.24 9.76 -2.43
N ALA A 141 3.73 8.64 -1.91
CA ALA A 141 2.43 8.58 -1.25
C ALA A 141 2.35 9.54 -0.06
N THR A 142 1.17 10.13 0.16
CA THR A 142 0.92 10.94 1.35
C THR A 142 0.65 10.05 2.56
N ILE A 143 1.00 10.54 3.75
CA ILE A 143 0.77 9.78 4.98
C ILE A 143 -0.71 9.47 5.23
N ALA A 144 -1.62 10.40 4.90
CA ALA A 144 -3.05 10.11 5.02
C ALA A 144 -3.52 9.06 4.01
N GLY A 145 -2.93 9.01 2.81
CA GLY A 145 -3.15 7.91 1.87
C GLY A 145 -2.79 6.57 2.49
N ASN A 146 -1.57 6.45 3.03
CA ASN A 146 -1.10 5.23 3.71
C ASN A 146 -1.97 4.85 4.92
N ILE A 147 -2.46 5.83 5.69
CA ILE A 147 -3.39 5.60 6.81
C ILE A 147 -4.73 5.07 6.29
N ASN A 148 -5.28 5.67 5.24
CA ASN A 148 -6.58 5.29 4.70
C ASN A 148 -6.61 3.91 4.03
N THR A 149 -5.49 3.45 3.47
CA THR A 149 -5.36 2.09 2.93
C THR A 149 -4.81 1.09 3.96
N ASN A 150 -4.35 1.56 5.12
CA ASN A 150 -3.57 0.76 6.06
C ASN A 150 -2.37 0.12 5.37
N ALA A 151 -1.61 0.92 4.62
CA ALA A 151 -0.54 0.45 3.76
C ALA A 151 0.48 -0.43 4.50
N GLY A 152 0.83 -1.55 3.87
CA GLY A 152 1.79 -2.53 4.36
C GLY A 152 3.22 -2.25 3.92
N GLY A 153 3.80 -3.18 3.16
CA GLY A 153 5.12 -3.09 2.57
C GLY A 153 6.15 -4.04 3.17
N MET A 154 7.36 -3.98 2.63
CA MET A 154 8.42 -4.97 2.83
C MET A 154 8.80 -5.26 4.28
N ARG A 155 8.67 -4.27 5.18
CA ARG A 155 9.05 -4.41 6.59
C ARG A 155 7.94 -4.93 7.50
N ALA A 156 6.76 -5.25 6.94
CA ALA A 156 5.59 -5.64 7.73
C ALA A 156 5.84 -6.91 8.56
N VAL A 157 6.62 -7.86 8.06
CA VAL A 157 6.95 -9.10 8.76
C VAL A 157 7.58 -8.88 10.14
N LYS A 158 8.41 -7.84 10.33
CA LYS A 158 9.06 -7.50 11.59
C LYS A 158 8.35 -6.39 12.34
N TYR A 159 7.96 -5.33 11.63
CA TYR A 159 7.51 -4.09 12.24
C TYR A 159 6.01 -3.90 12.23
N GLY A 160 5.27 -4.67 11.43
CA GLY A 160 3.84 -4.44 11.23
C GLY A 160 3.57 -3.40 10.16
N VAL A 161 2.32 -2.96 10.08
CA VAL A 161 1.77 -2.08 9.03
C VAL A 161 1.47 -0.68 9.57
N THR A 162 0.96 0.22 8.74
CA THR A 162 0.65 1.61 9.11
C THR A 162 -0.21 1.71 10.36
N ARG A 163 -1.21 0.85 10.54
CA ARG A 163 -2.09 0.79 11.73
C ARG A 163 -1.32 0.71 13.05
N ASP A 164 -0.23 -0.05 13.08
CA ASP A 164 0.58 -0.27 14.29
C ASP A 164 1.36 0.97 14.72
N TYR A 165 1.47 1.95 13.81
CA TYR A 165 2.21 3.20 14.03
C TYR A 165 1.32 4.42 14.16
N VAL A 166 0.03 4.33 13.86
CA VAL A 166 -0.92 5.43 14.12
C VAL A 166 -1.31 5.43 15.58
N ARG A 167 -0.91 6.47 16.31
CA ARG A 167 -1.27 6.70 17.73
C ARG A 167 -2.53 7.51 17.89
N GLY A 168 -2.73 8.51 17.03
CA GLY A 168 -3.90 9.38 17.08
C GLY A 168 -4.16 10.04 15.74
N LEU A 169 -5.40 10.50 15.57
CA LEU A 169 -5.86 11.18 14.36
C LEU A 169 -6.74 12.38 14.76
N GLU A 170 -6.62 13.47 14.02
CA GLU A 170 -7.65 14.49 13.88
C GLU A 170 -8.38 14.19 12.57
N VAL A 171 -9.70 14.16 12.63
CA VAL A 171 -10.55 13.74 11.50
C VAL A 171 -11.74 14.66 11.38
N VAL A 172 -12.04 15.08 10.17
CA VAL A 172 -13.29 15.76 9.82
C VAL A 172 -14.32 14.72 9.40
N LEU A 173 -15.41 14.63 10.13
CA LEU A 173 -16.54 13.74 9.83
C LEU A 173 -17.35 14.23 8.62
N PRO A 174 -18.17 13.38 7.99
CA PRO A 174 -19.01 13.78 6.86
C PRO A 174 -19.91 15.00 7.13
N ASN A 175 -20.42 15.16 8.37
CA ASN A 175 -21.21 16.31 8.79
C ASN A 175 -20.41 17.59 9.07
N GLY A 176 -19.08 17.54 8.89
CA GLY A 176 -18.15 18.64 9.11
C GLY A 176 -17.65 18.79 10.56
N GLU A 177 -18.07 17.94 11.50
CA GLU A 177 -17.53 17.98 12.86
C GLU A 177 -16.09 17.47 12.88
N ILE A 178 -15.26 18.10 13.73
CA ILE A 178 -13.85 17.71 13.92
C ILE A 178 -13.77 16.88 15.20
N ILE A 179 -13.19 15.70 15.09
CA ILE A 179 -12.92 14.83 16.23
C ILE A 179 -11.43 14.49 16.35
N ASN A 180 -11.00 14.28 17.59
CA ASN A 180 -9.67 13.73 17.88
C ASN A 180 -9.84 12.34 18.50
N VAL A 181 -9.13 11.35 17.93
CA VAL A 181 -9.18 9.96 18.38
C VAL A 181 -7.78 9.45 18.67
N GLY A 182 -7.60 8.72 19.77
CA GLY A 182 -6.26 8.31 20.22
C GLY A 182 -5.47 9.46 20.83
N GLY A 183 -4.15 9.50 20.59
CA GLY A 183 -3.24 10.51 21.13
C GLY A 183 -1.82 9.93 21.32
N LYS A 184 -0.95 10.64 22.06
CA LYS A 184 0.45 10.20 22.29
C LYS A 184 0.57 9.02 23.28
N VAL A 185 -0.53 8.59 23.87
CA VAL A 185 -0.54 7.51 24.87
C VAL A 185 -0.27 6.14 24.24
N VAL A 186 0.41 5.28 24.99
CA VAL A 186 0.73 3.91 24.53
C VAL A 186 -0.47 2.97 24.67
N LYS A 187 -1.27 3.15 25.72
CA LYS A 187 -2.44 2.31 26.02
C LYS A 187 -3.71 3.13 26.04
N ASN A 188 -4.77 2.61 25.45
CA ASN A 188 -6.10 3.22 25.53
C ASN A 188 -7.17 2.12 25.52
N SER A 189 -7.95 2.05 26.59
CA SER A 189 -9.10 1.14 26.76
C SER A 189 -10.41 1.92 26.99
N SER A 190 -10.46 3.20 26.64
CA SER A 190 -11.58 4.09 26.88
C SER A 190 -12.60 4.02 25.73
N GLY A 191 -13.35 2.93 25.65
CA GLY A 191 -14.38 2.72 24.64
C GLY A 191 -13.88 2.00 23.37
N TYR A 192 -14.66 2.08 22.29
CA TYR A 192 -14.29 1.50 21.01
C TYR A 192 -13.10 2.22 20.39
N SER A 193 -12.23 1.47 19.71
CA SER A 193 -11.12 2.06 18.96
C SER A 193 -11.60 2.65 17.63
N ILE A 194 -12.14 3.86 17.69
CA ILE A 194 -12.57 4.60 16.49
C ILE A 194 -11.39 4.86 15.56
N LYS A 195 -10.18 5.08 16.12
CA LYS A 195 -8.93 5.19 15.36
C LYS A 195 -8.74 4.00 14.41
N ASP A 196 -8.97 2.78 14.89
CA ASP A 196 -8.77 1.56 14.10
C ASP A 196 -9.88 1.28 13.09
N LEU A 197 -11.05 1.91 13.23
CA LEU A 197 -12.08 1.96 12.18
C LEU A 197 -11.70 2.92 11.04
N LEU A 198 -11.07 4.05 11.38
CA LEU A 198 -10.64 5.06 10.42
C LEU A 198 -9.41 4.63 9.61
N VAL A 199 -8.45 3.95 10.25
CA VAL A 199 -7.29 3.36 9.54
C VAL A 199 -7.77 2.21 8.64
N GLY A 200 -7.53 2.34 7.34
CA GLY A 200 -8.00 1.37 6.33
C GLY A 200 -9.45 1.62 5.87
N SER A 201 -10.04 2.79 6.20
CA SER A 201 -11.39 3.16 5.75
C SER A 201 -11.45 3.75 4.34
N GLU A 202 -10.32 3.94 3.70
CA GLU A 202 -10.18 4.54 2.35
C GLU A 202 -10.88 5.92 2.24
N GLY A 203 -10.89 6.70 3.34
CA GLY A 203 -11.54 8.01 3.41
C GLY A 203 -13.07 7.97 3.46
N THR A 204 -13.70 6.79 3.54
CA THR A 204 -15.16 6.66 3.49
C THR A 204 -15.86 6.99 4.81
N LEU A 205 -15.13 7.03 5.92
CA LEU A 205 -15.67 7.34 7.26
C LEU A 205 -15.34 8.75 7.76
N GLY A 206 -14.38 9.42 7.12
CA GLY A 206 -13.98 10.78 7.46
C GLY A 206 -12.65 11.14 6.78
N ILE A 207 -12.30 12.42 6.82
CA ILE A 207 -11.08 12.97 6.22
C ILE A 207 -10.05 13.24 7.31
N VAL A 208 -8.92 12.53 7.25
CA VAL A 208 -7.80 12.73 8.17
C VAL A 208 -7.13 14.07 7.88
N THR A 209 -7.00 14.93 8.88
CA THR A 209 -6.38 16.26 8.80
C THR A 209 -5.11 16.40 9.65
N LYS A 210 -4.90 15.52 10.62
CA LYS A 210 -3.61 15.35 11.32
C LYS A 210 -3.43 13.91 11.75
N ALA A 211 -2.18 13.47 11.81
CA ALA A 211 -1.81 12.16 12.34
C ALA A 211 -0.70 12.27 13.37
N ILE A 212 -0.83 11.50 14.45
CA ILE A 212 0.22 11.28 15.46
C ILE A 212 0.78 9.88 15.19
N LEU A 213 2.03 9.83 14.75
CA LEU A 213 2.72 8.61 14.37
C LEU A 213 3.68 8.17 15.48
N LYS A 214 3.75 6.88 15.75
CA LYS A 214 4.76 6.27 16.61
C LYS A 214 6.09 6.22 15.87
N LEU A 215 7.16 6.54 16.57
CA LEU A 215 8.54 6.38 16.11
C LEU A 215 9.27 5.31 16.92
N LEU A 216 10.37 4.82 16.36
CA LEU A 216 11.36 3.96 17.01
C LEU A 216 12.75 4.63 16.93
N PRO A 217 13.72 4.22 17.76
CA PRO A 217 15.13 4.53 17.52
C PRO A 217 15.58 3.95 16.18
N LEU A 218 16.42 4.68 15.44
CA LEU A 218 16.96 4.24 14.16
C LEU A 218 17.91 3.05 14.32
N PRO A 219 17.71 1.92 13.64
CA PRO A 219 18.67 0.84 13.58
C PRO A 219 19.97 1.33 12.91
N LYS A 220 21.13 1.01 13.52
CA LYS A 220 22.43 1.51 13.05
C LYS A 220 22.99 0.78 11.84
N LYS A 221 22.57 -0.46 11.63
CA LYS A 221 23.09 -1.37 10.61
C LYS A 221 21.97 -2.13 9.94
N SER A 222 22.19 -2.45 8.67
CA SER A 222 21.33 -3.31 7.87
C SER A 222 22.20 -4.20 6.98
N ILE A 223 21.88 -5.48 6.90
CA ILE A 223 22.55 -6.48 6.05
C ILE A 223 21.46 -7.25 5.30
N SER A 224 21.67 -7.47 4.01
CA SER A 224 20.76 -8.26 3.20
C SER A 224 21.38 -9.54 2.70
N LEU A 225 20.56 -10.57 2.54
CA LEU A 225 20.93 -11.87 1.96
C LEU A 225 20.08 -12.11 0.72
N LEU A 226 20.73 -12.43 -0.39
CA LEU A 226 20.07 -13.02 -1.57
C LEU A 226 20.34 -14.51 -1.57
N ILE A 227 19.28 -15.32 -1.54
CA ILE A 227 19.35 -16.76 -1.36
C ILE A 227 18.67 -17.47 -2.52
N PRO A 228 19.43 -18.07 -3.47
CA PRO A 228 18.87 -18.80 -4.59
C PRO A 228 18.39 -20.19 -4.19
N PHE A 229 17.26 -20.61 -4.78
CA PHE A 229 16.67 -21.93 -4.62
C PHE A 229 16.44 -22.61 -5.98
N PRO A 230 16.49 -23.94 -6.07
CA PRO A 230 16.24 -24.66 -7.30
C PRO A 230 14.77 -24.58 -7.76
N ASP A 231 13.84 -24.32 -6.85
CA ASP A 231 12.42 -24.12 -7.15
C ASP A 231 11.73 -23.23 -6.10
N LEU A 232 10.60 -22.65 -6.52
CA LEU A 232 9.82 -21.74 -5.68
C LEU A 232 9.23 -22.41 -4.44
N SER A 233 8.81 -23.68 -4.53
CA SER A 233 8.19 -24.38 -3.39
C SER A 233 9.17 -24.51 -2.24
N MET A 234 10.43 -24.90 -2.53
CA MET A 234 11.48 -25.01 -1.51
C MET A 234 11.77 -23.65 -0.86
N ALA A 235 11.85 -22.58 -1.67
CA ALA A 235 12.04 -21.22 -1.15
C ALA A 235 10.93 -20.84 -0.17
N ILE A 236 9.67 -20.96 -0.59
CA ILE A 236 8.51 -20.54 0.21
C ILE A 236 8.28 -21.43 1.43
N GLU A 237 8.45 -22.74 1.32
CA GLU A 237 8.33 -23.68 2.46
C GLU A 237 9.38 -23.45 3.56
N THR A 238 10.48 -22.75 3.21
CA THR A 238 11.52 -22.36 4.17
C THR A 238 11.11 -21.15 5.01
N VAL A 239 10.26 -20.25 4.49
CA VAL A 239 9.86 -19.00 5.18
C VAL A 239 9.22 -19.23 6.56
N PRO A 240 8.22 -20.11 6.76
CA PRO A 240 7.69 -20.38 8.09
C PRO A 240 8.74 -20.94 9.07
N LYS A 241 9.76 -21.64 8.56
CA LYS A 241 10.84 -22.17 9.37
C LYS A 241 11.77 -21.05 9.84
N ILE A 242 12.08 -20.08 8.94
CA ILE A 242 12.85 -18.86 9.27
C ILE A 242 12.16 -18.11 10.43
N ILE A 243 10.86 -17.85 10.31
CA ILE A 243 10.10 -17.10 11.33
C ILE A 243 10.12 -17.83 12.68
N LYS A 244 10.11 -19.16 12.68
CA LYS A 244 10.18 -19.97 13.91
C LYS A 244 11.55 -19.96 14.60
N LEU A 245 12.62 -19.56 13.92
CA LEU A 245 13.97 -19.47 14.51
C LEU A 245 14.12 -18.38 15.57
N LYS A 246 13.11 -17.53 15.79
CA LYS A 246 13.18 -16.33 16.65
C LYS A 246 14.20 -15.28 16.15
N SER A 247 14.64 -15.39 14.92
CA SER A 247 15.50 -14.46 14.19
C SER A 247 14.68 -13.90 13.05
N ILE A 248 13.75 -12.97 13.36
CA ILE A 248 12.80 -12.46 12.36
C ILE A 248 13.49 -11.41 11.50
N PRO A 249 13.72 -11.68 10.20
CA PRO A 249 14.22 -10.68 9.27
C PRO A 249 13.34 -9.46 9.21
N THR A 250 13.91 -8.32 8.88
CA THR A 250 13.20 -7.05 8.65
C THR A 250 12.30 -7.12 7.42
N ALA A 251 12.77 -7.85 6.40
CA ALA A 251 12.03 -8.15 5.19
C ALA A 251 12.30 -9.60 4.74
N ILE A 252 11.32 -10.25 4.14
CA ILE A 252 11.44 -11.55 3.46
C ILE A 252 10.65 -11.46 2.16
N GLU A 253 11.38 -11.21 1.07
CA GLU A 253 10.81 -11.11 -0.28
C GLU A 253 11.06 -12.39 -1.05
N PHE A 254 10.11 -12.82 -1.88
CA PHE A 254 10.35 -13.84 -2.86
C PHE A 254 10.35 -13.26 -4.28
N MET A 255 11.13 -13.86 -5.17
CA MET A 255 11.26 -13.48 -6.57
C MET A 255 11.43 -14.72 -7.42
N GLU A 256 10.79 -14.73 -8.58
CA GLU A 256 11.02 -15.75 -9.60
C GLU A 256 12.09 -15.27 -10.59
N ARG A 257 12.79 -16.22 -11.21
CA ARG A 257 13.87 -15.95 -12.16
C ARG A 257 13.49 -14.99 -13.29
N ASP A 258 12.30 -15.14 -13.83
CA ASP A 258 11.84 -14.35 -14.97
C ASP A 258 11.62 -12.86 -14.62
N VAL A 259 11.32 -12.55 -13.36
CA VAL A 259 11.24 -11.17 -12.84
C VAL A 259 12.65 -10.59 -12.68
N ILE A 260 13.60 -11.37 -12.18
CA ILE A 260 15.01 -10.95 -12.09
C ILE A 260 15.58 -10.65 -13.49
N LEU A 261 15.35 -11.54 -14.46
CA LEU A 261 15.81 -11.33 -15.84
C LEU A 261 15.22 -10.07 -16.46
N ALA A 262 13.93 -9.79 -16.22
CA ALA A 262 13.30 -8.55 -16.68
C ALA A 262 13.95 -7.32 -16.05
N ALA A 263 14.25 -7.36 -14.74
CA ALA A 263 14.93 -6.27 -14.04
C ALA A 263 16.36 -6.06 -14.52
N GLU A 264 17.10 -7.14 -14.79
CA GLU A 264 18.45 -7.06 -15.36
C GLU A 264 18.46 -6.39 -16.74
N GLU A 265 17.52 -6.74 -17.60
CA GLU A 265 17.35 -6.13 -18.93
C GLU A 265 17.01 -4.64 -18.82
N PHE A 266 16.07 -4.30 -17.93
CA PHE A 266 15.61 -2.92 -17.70
C PHE A 266 16.72 -2.03 -17.12
N LEU A 267 17.47 -2.51 -16.13
CA LEU A 267 18.51 -1.74 -15.44
C LEU A 267 19.89 -1.78 -16.11
N GLY A 268 20.13 -2.73 -17.01
CA GLY A 268 21.46 -3.00 -17.57
C GLY A 268 22.49 -3.49 -16.52
N LYS A 269 22.02 -4.09 -15.42
CA LYS A 269 22.82 -4.59 -14.30
C LYS A 269 22.55 -6.08 -14.09
N LYS A 270 23.52 -6.82 -13.53
CA LYS A 270 23.39 -8.24 -13.23
C LYS A 270 23.20 -8.49 -11.74
N PHE A 271 22.31 -9.42 -11.40
CA PHE A 271 22.23 -10.00 -10.07
C PHE A 271 23.44 -10.93 -9.82
N PRO A 272 23.80 -11.19 -8.55
CA PRO A 272 24.85 -12.14 -8.21
C PRO A 272 24.62 -13.55 -8.77
N ASP A 273 23.37 -13.99 -8.81
CA ASP A 273 22.89 -15.18 -9.51
C ASP A 273 21.59 -14.86 -10.26
N ASN A 274 21.43 -15.42 -11.47
CA ASN A 274 20.23 -15.33 -12.29
C ASN A 274 19.89 -16.66 -12.97
N THR A 275 20.48 -17.77 -12.47
CA THR A 275 20.33 -19.12 -13.03
C THR A 275 19.35 -19.99 -12.26
N SER A 276 19.07 -19.65 -11.01
CA SER A 276 18.16 -20.35 -10.12
C SER A 276 16.70 -19.98 -10.43
N ASP A 277 15.74 -20.88 -10.17
CA ASP A 277 14.36 -20.66 -10.53
C ASP A 277 13.61 -19.72 -9.56
N ALA A 278 14.05 -19.67 -8.30
CA ALA A 278 13.48 -18.80 -7.28
C ALA A 278 14.53 -18.25 -6.32
N TYR A 279 14.18 -17.14 -5.66
CA TYR A 279 15.07 -16.46 -4.71
C TYR A 279 14.28 -15.96 -3.51
N LEU A 280 14.94 -15.96 -2.35
CA LEU A 280 14.55 -15.16 -1.20
C LEU A 280 15.54 -14.00 -1.05
N LEU A 281 15.01 -12.79 -0.83
CA LEU A 281 15.78 -11.63 -0.44
C LEU A 281 15.38 -11.26 0.98
N LEU A 282 16.30 -11.37 1.91
CA LEU A 282 16.08 -11.09 3.33
C LEU A 282 16.88 -9.88 3.76
N THR A 283 16.36 -9.12 4.70
CA THR A 283 17.10 -8.04 5.37
C THR A 283 17.06 -8.26 6.88
N PHE A 284 18.17 -7.95 7.52
CA PHE A 284 18.29 -7.88 8.97
C PHE A 284 18.77 -6.50 9.37
N ASP A 285 18.16 -5.89 10.36
CA ASP A 285 18.58 -4.62 10.94
C ASP A 285 18.77 -4.71 12.45
N GLY A 286 19.66 -3.88 12.97
CA GLY A 286 19.99 -3.88 14.38
C GLY A 286 21.04 -2.81 14.74
N ASN A 287 21.56 -2.89 15.97
CA ASN A 287 22.47 -1.88 16.49
C ASN A 287 23.95 -2.31 16.44
N SER A 288 24.25 -3.60 16.25
CA SER A 288 25.60 -4.12 16.13
C SER A 288 25.71 -5.11 14.97
N THR A 289 26.83 -5.09 14.27
CA THR A 289 27.14 -6.03 13.19
C THR A 289 27.19 -7.46 13.72
N GLU A 290 27.83 -7.67 14.87
CA GLU A 290 27.98 -8.99 15.49
C GLU A 290 26.63 -9.65 15.84
N ASP A 291 25.65 -8.85 16.32
CA ASP A 291 24.33 -9.41 16.64
C ASP A 291 23.55 -9.77 15.37
N ILE A 292 23.64 -8.92 14.34
CA ILE A 292 23.02 -9.19 13.03
C ILE A 292 23.65 -10.44 12.39
N GLU A 293 24.98 -10.60 12.47
CA GLU A 293 25.70 -11.76 11.94
C GLU A 293 25.21 -13.06 12.58
N LYS A 294 25.11 -13.09 13.90
CA LYS A 294 24.56 -14.25 14.63
C LYS A 294 23.14 -14.60 14.21
N GLU A 295 22.33 -13.60 13.88
CA GLU A 295 20.94 -13.80 13.45
C GLU A 295 20.88 -14.32 12.00
N TYR A 296 21.59 -13.67 11.07
CA TYR A 296 21.53 -14.11 9.68
C TYR A 296 22.24 -15.44 9.44
N GLU A 297 23.33 -15.77 10.16
CA GLU A 297 24.02 -17.08 10.06
C GLU A 297 23.07 -18.24 10.37
N LYS A 298 22.22 -18.12 11.40
CA LYS A 298 21.20 -19.13 11.72
C LYS A 298 20.22 -19.33 10.56
N VAL A 299 19.80 -18.21 9.95
CA VAL A 299 18.87 -18.23 8.81
C VAL A 299 19.53 -18.77 7.57
N ALA A 300 20.77 -18.35 7.28
CA ALA A 300 21.54 -18.85 6.14
C ALA A 300 21.74 -20.37 6.21
N ASN A 301 22.16 -20.88 7.38
CA ASN A 301 22.32 -22.32 7.61
C ASN A 301 20.98 -23.07 7.42
N LEU A 302 19.90 -22.55 7.99
CA LEU A 302 18.57 -23.13 7.79
C LEU A 302 18.16 -23.18 6.32
N CYS A 303 18.42 -22.12 5.56
CA CYS A 303 18.12 -22.09 4.12
C CYS A 303 18.94 -23.16 3.36
N LEU A 304 20.24 -23.28 3.64
CA LEU A 304 21.09 -24.31 3.03
C LEU A 304 20.62 -25.74 3.39
N GLU A 305 20.24 -25.99 4.65
CA GLU A 305 19.66 -27.25 5.09
C GLU A 305 18.32 -27.56 4.41
N ASN A 306 17.61 -26.56 3.91
CA ASN A 306 16.33 -26.67 3.22
C ASN A 306 16.45 -26.52 1.69
N GLY A 307 17.64 -26.67 1.12
CA GLY A 307 17.87 -26.80 -0.30
C GLY A 307 18.25 -25.51 -1.02
N ALA A 308 18.56 -24.43 -0.30
CA ALA A 308 19.18 -23.27 -0.92
C ALA A 308 20.53 -23.65 -1.55
N LEU A 309 20.82 -23.06 -2.71
CA LEU A 309 22.03 -23.37 -3.49
C LEU A 309 23.26 -22.59 -3.01
N ASP A 310 23.02 -21.35 -2.51
CA ASP A 310 24.06 -20.46 -1.99
C ASP A 310 23.42 -19.37 -1.11
N VAL A 311 24.24 -18.51 -0.48
CA VAL A 311 23.83 -17.34 0.28
C VAL A 311 24.76 -16.18 -0.06
N PHE A 312 24.27 -15.20 -0.82
CA PHE A 312 25.00 -13.98 -1.15
C PHE A 312 24.74 -12.89 -0.11
N ILE A 313 25.79 -12.42 0.55
CA ILE A 313 25.70 -11.44 1.63
C ILE A 313 26.01 -10.05 1.09
N SER A 314 25.08 -9.10 1.34
CA SER A 314 25.23 -7.67 1.07
C SER A 314 25.45 -6.93 2.39
N ASP A 315 26.72 -6.78 2.78
CA ASP A 315 27.19 -6.24 4.05
C ASP A 315 27.65 -4.78 3.98
N THR A 316 27.74 -4.22 2.76
CA THR A 316 28.06 -2.81 2.54
C THR A 316 26.80 -2.04 2.11
N GLN A 317 26.75 -0.73 2.44
CA GLN A 317 25.65 0.14 2.02
C GLN A 317 25.44 0.10 0.51
N GLU A 318 26.52 0.19 -0.26
CA GLU A 318 26.47 0.19 -1.72
C GLU A 318 25.84 -1.10 -2.30
N ARG A 319 26.19 -2.27 -1.76
CA ARG A 319 25.62 -3.55 -2.16
C ARG A 319 24.15 -3.65 -1.76
N ASN A 320 23.80 -3.22 -0.54
CA ASN A 320 22.43 -3.16 -0.08
C ASN A 320 21.59 -2.26 -0.98
N ASP A 321 22.04 -1.04 -1.23
CA ASP A 321 21.30 -0.10 -2.09
C ASP A 321 21.14 -0.64 -3.51
N SER A 322 22.16 -1.32 -4.04
CA SER A 322 22.10 -1.93 -5.38
C SER A 322 21.04 -3.03 -5.47
N ILE A 323 20.99 -3.95 -4.51
CA ILE A 323 20.04 -5.08 -4.55
C ILE A 323 18.60 -4.62 -4.32
N TRP A 324 18.39 -3.66 -3.39
CA TRP A 324 17.08 -3.11 -3.13
C TRP A 324 16.59 -2.17 -4.22
N SER A 325 17.49 -1.42 -4.88
CA SER A 325 17.18 -0.66 -6.09
C SER A 325 16.72 -1.59 -7.22
N ALA A 326 17.39 -2.73 -7.38
CA ALA A 326 16.97 -3.73 -8.36
C ALA A 326 15.59 -4.35 -8.04
N ARG A 327 15.33 -4.68 -6.75
CA ARG A 327 14.00 -5.15 -6.30
C ARG A 327 12.92 -4.07 -6.53
N GLY A 328 13.25 -2.81 -6.25
CA GLY A 328 12.33 -1.68 -6.47
C GLY A 328 11.99 -1.45 -7.95
N ALA A 329 12.85 -1.86 -8.87
CA ALA A 329 12.63 -1.71 -10.31
C ALA A 329 11.74 -2.81 -10.92
N PHE A 330 11.33 -3.83 -10.19
CA PHE A 330 10.57 -4.97 -10.75
C PHE A 330 9.26 -4.53 -11.42
N LEU A 331 8.49 -3.65 -10.78
CA LEU A 331 7.25 -3.13 -11.36
C LEU A 331 7.51 -2.44 -12.70
N GLU A 332 8.47 -1.54 -12.76
CA GLU A 332 8.80 -0.80 -13.99
C GLU A 332 9.39 -1.72 -15.07
N ALA A 333 10.18 -2.72 -14.69
CA ALA A 333 10.67 -3.73 -15.61
C ALA A 333 9.54 -4.58 -16.20
N ILE A 334 8.55 -4.95 -15.40
CA ILE A 334 7.36 -5.67 -15.87
C ILE A 334 6.52 -4.77 -16.79
N LYS A 335 6.26 -3.52 -16.40
CA LYS A 335 5.58 -2.52 -17.26
C LYS A 335 6.25 -2.38 -18.62
N ALA A 336 7.57 -2.24 -18.65
CA ALA A 336 8.35 -2.11 -19.88
C ALA A 336 8.31 -3.37 -20.78
N SER A 337 7.98 -4.54 -20.21
CA SER A 337 7.94 -5.82 -20.94
C SER A 337 6.61 -6.11 -21.64
N THR A 338 5.61 -5.24 -21.53
CA THR A 338 4.27 -5.45 -22.07
C THR A 338 3.63 -4.13 -22.54
N THR A 339 2.53 -4.22 -23.30
CA THR A 339 1.79 -3.05 -23.78
C THR A 339 0.80 -2.48 -22.75
N GLN A 340 0.29 -3.34 -21.87
CA GLN A 340 -0.62 -3.01 -20.78
C GLN A 340 -0.56 -4.15 -19.76
N MET A 341 -0.79 -3.83 -18.50
CA MET A 341 -0.91 -4.81 -17.43
C MET A 341 -1.96 -4.39 -16.40
N ASP A 342 -2.33 -5.34 -15.55
CA ASP A 342 -3.13 -5.08 -14.36
C ASP A 342 -2.63 -5.96 -13.21
N GLU A 343 -2.97 -5.63 -11.96
CA GLU A 343 -2.41 -6.26 -10.78
C GLU A 343 -3.50 -6.86 -9.88
N CYS A 344 -3.28 -8.12 -9.50
CA CYS A 344 -4.02 -8.79 -8.45
C CYS A 344 -3.16 -8.79 -7.16
N ASP A 345 -3.47 -7.89 -6.24
CA ASP A 345 -2.90 -7.85 -4.90
C ASP A 345 -3.77 -8.72 -3.98
N VAL A 346 -3.25 -9.86 -3.56
CA VAL A 346 -3.92 -10.78 -2.64
C VAL A 346 -3.01 -11.11 -1.46
N VAL A 347 -3.62 -11.50 -0.35
CA VAL A 347 -2.87 -12.07 0.78
C VAL A 347 -3.43 -13.45 1.11
N VAL A 348 -2.52 -14.40 1.30
CA VAL A 348 -2.86 -15.77 1.71
C VAL A 348 -2.06 -16.17 2.95
N PRO A 349 -2.51 -17.16 3.73
CA PRO A 349 -1.68 -17.73 4.79
C PRO A 349 -0.30 -18.12 4.25
N ARG A 350 0.76 -17.86 5.00
CA ARG A 350 2.16 -18.07 4.55
C ARG A 350 2.43 -19.46 4.00
N ASP A 351 1.85 -20.49 4.59
CA ASP A 351 1.94 -21.89 4.15
C ASP A 351 1.18 -22.18 2.84
N LYS A 352 0.40 -21.21 2.35
CA LYS A 352 -0.39 -21.30 1.11
C LYS A 352 0.22 -20.55 -0.07
N ILE A 353 1.28 -19.78 0.15
CA ILE A 353 1.91 -18.99 -0.92
C ILE A 353 2.33 -19.87 -2.09
N ALA A 354 3.09 -20.94 -1.84
CA ALA A 354 3.56 -21.84 -2.89
C ALA A 354 2.40 -22.49 -3.66
N GLU A 355 1.32 -22.86 -2.99
CA GLU A 355 0.11 -23.40 -3.64
C GLU A 355 -0.56 -22.36 -4.53
N PHE A 356 -0.66 -21.11 -4.05
CA PHE A 356 -1.28 -20.03 -4.83
C PHE A 356 -0.45 -19.70 -6.08
N ILE A 357 0.88 -19.55 -5.95
CA ILE A 357 1.74 -19.23 -7.09
C ILE A 357 1.76 -20.37 -8.13
N ARG A 358 1.82 -21.64 -7.72
CA ARG A 358 1.65 -22.76 -8.66
C ARG A 358 0.33 -22.67 -9.43
N TYR A 359 -0.75 -22.30 -8.74
CA TYR A 359 -2.04 -22.09 -9.37
C TYR A 359 -2.02 -20.94 -10.40
N THR A 360 -1.28 -19.85 -10.15
CA THR A 360 -1.13 -18.77 -11.16
C THR A 360 -0.39 -19.26 -12.41
N HIS A 361 0.62 -20.13 -12.28
CA HIS A 361 1.28 -20.77 -13.42
C HIS A 361 0.31 -21.67 -14.21
N GLU A 362 -0.54 -22.46 -13.53
CA GLU A 362 -1.57 -23.27 -14.19
C GLU A 362 -2.59 -22.38 -14.94
N LEU A 363 -2.95 -21.22 -14.36
CA LEU A 363 -3.83 -20.24 -15.02
C LEU A 363 -3.18 -19.64 -16.27
N GLN A 364 -1.89 -19.29 -16.20
CA GLN A 364 -1.12 -18.79 -17.32
C GLN A 364 -1.24 -19.74 -18.52
N ASP A 365 -1.02 -21.03 -18.28
CA ASP A 365 -1.13 -22.06 -19.33
C ASP A 365 -2.55 -22.27 -19.82
N LYS A 366 -3.52 -22.30 -18.93
CA LYS A 366 -4.94 -22.49 -19.22
C LYS A 366 -5.53 -21.35 -20.05
N LEU A 367 -5.24 -20.11 -19.63
CA LEU A 367 -5.83 -18.91 -20.23
C LEU A 367 -4.97 -18.31 -21.34
N LYS A 368 -3.77 -18.86 -21.56
CA LYS A 368 -2.78 -18.33 -22.54
C LYS A 368 -2.54 -16.82 -22.33
N ILE A 369 -2.31 -16.46 -21.09
CA ILE A 369 -2.00 -15.10 -20.64
C ILE A 369 -0.73 -15.13 -19.84
N ARG A 370 0.16 -14.16 -20.03
CA ARG A 370 1.42 -14.10 -19.28
C ARG A 370 1.19 -13.52 -17.90
N ILE A 371 1.68 -14.20 -16.87
CA ILE A 371 1.57 -13.79 -15.46
C ILE A 371 2.98 -13.72 -14.88
N LYS A 372 3.26 -12.70 -14.10
CA LYS A 372 4.49 -12.56 -13.32
C LYS A 372 4.16 -12.29 -11.86
N SER A 373 4.98 -12.82 -10.95
CA SER A 373 4.75 -12.64 -9.53
C SER A 373 6.03 -12.40 -8.74
N PHE A 374 5.90 -11.58 -7.73
CA PHE A 374 6.83 -11.41 -6.63
C PHE A 374 6.05 -10.96 -5.40
N GLY A 375 6.67 -10.86 -4.23
CA GLY A 375 5.94 -10.37 -3.07
C GLY A 375 6.60 -10.61 -1.74
N HIS A 376 5.82 -10.29 -0.70
CA HIS A 376 6.25 -10.33 0.69
C HIS A 376 6.01 -11.72 1.28
N ALA A 377 6.98 -12.64 1.10
CA ALA A 377 6.84 -14.01 1.61
C ALA A 377 6.70 -14.05 3.14
N GLY A 378 7.22 -13.02 3.83
CA GLY A 378 7.16 -12.91 5.29
C GLY A 378 5.76 -12.72 5.86
N ASP A 379 4.81 -12.15 5.11
CA ASP A 379 3.45 -11.84 5.56
C ASP A 379 2.34 -12.42 4.69
N GLY A 380 2.69 -12.98 3.53
CA GLY A 380 1.74 -13.65 2.63
C GLY A 380 1.14 -12.75 1.56
N ASN A 381 1.58 -11.51 1.44
CA ASN A 381 1.10 -10.60 0.41
C ASN A 381 1.81 -10.85 -0.92
N LEU A 382 1.00 -11.01 -1.97
CA LEU A 382 1.43 -11.41 -3.31
C LEU A 382 1.01 -10.36 -4.33
N HIS A 383 1.98 -9.90 -5.13
CA HIS A 383 1.76 -9.04 -6.29
C HIS A 383 1.79 -9.89 -7.55
N ILE A 384 0.62 -10.05 -8.16
CA ILE A 384 0.44 -10.89 -9.35
C ILE A 384 0.08 -9.99 -10.53
N TYR A 385 1.00 -9.86 -11.46
CA TYR A 385 0.84 -9.02 -12.65
C TYR A 385 0.36 -9.83 -13.83
N ILE A 386 -0.76 -9.43 -14.41
CA ILE A 386 -1.35 -9.99 -15.60
C ILE A 386 -0.99 -9.09 -16.77
N LEU A 387 -0.39 -9.65 -17.83
CA LEU A 387 0.21 -8.90 -18.92
C LEU A 387 -0.56 -9.09 -20.22
N LYS A 388 -0.89 -8.01 -20.90
CA LYS A 388 -1.68 -7.99 -22.13
C LYS A 388 -0.89 -8.46 -23.35
N ASP A 389 0.39 -8.05 -23.43
CA ASP A 389 1.25 -8.26 -24.59
C ASP A 389 0.59 -7.82 -25.91
N GLY A 390 0.55 -8.66 -26.92
CA GLY A 390 -0.05 -8.38 -28.24
C GLY A 390 -1.55 -8.75 -28.37
N MET A 391 -2.26 -8.99 -27.27
CA MET A 391 -3.72 -9.28 -27.33
C MET A 391 -4.51 -8.04 -27.75
N ASP A 392 -5.61 -8.26 -28.50
CA ASP A 392 -6.59 -7.21 -28.74
C ASP A 392 -7.37 -6.85 -27.47
N ASP A 393 -7.96 -5.65 -27.45
CA ASP A 393 -8.62 -5.10 -26.25
C ASP A 393 -9.82 -5.94 -25.76
N ASN A 394 -10.55 -6.57 -26.65
CA ASN A 394 -11.70 -7.41 -26.25
C ASN A 394 -11.23 -8.71 -25.61
N THR A 395 -10.27 -9.38 -26.24
CA THR A 395 -9.64 -10.59 -25.67
C THR A 395 -8.98 -10.27 -24.33
N TRP A 396 -8.26 -9.15 -24.24
CA TRP A 396 -7.66 -8.68 -22.99
C TRP A 396 -8.68 -8.53 -21.86
N LYS A 397 -9.76 -7.76 -22.08
CA LYS A 397 -10.81 -7.55 -21.07
C LYS A 397 -11.43 -8.85 -20.57
N ILE A 398 -11.71 -9.78 -21.47
CA ILE A 398 -12.28 -11.08 -21.11
C ILE A 398 -11.27 -11.90 -20.28
N ARG A 399 -10.02 -12.01 -20.76
CA ARG A 399 -8.98 -12.81 -20.09
C ARG A 399 -8.58 -12.24 -18.74
N LEU A 400 -8.48 -10.90 -18.63
CA LEU A 400 -8.21 -10.22 -17.38
C LEU A 400 -9.29 -10.53 -16.33
N LYS A 401 -10.56 -10.37 -16.71
CA LYS A 401 -11.70 -10.67 -15.83
C LYS A 401 -11.70 -12.13 -15.39
N GLU A 402 -11.56 -13.07 -16.34
CA GLU A 402 -11.47 -14.51 -16.03
C GLU A 402 -10.31 -14.81 -15.07
N THR A 403 -9.14 -14.18 -15.28
CA THR A 403 -7.96 -14.38 -14.43
C THR A 403 -8.22 -13.90 -13.01
N PHE A 404 -8.77 -12.70 -12.84
CA PHE A 404 -9.15 -12.17 -11.54
C PHE A 404 -10.19 -13.05 -10.83
N ASP A 405 -11.23 -13.47 -11.52
CA ASP A 405 -12.28 -14.33 -10.96
C ASP A 405 -11.67 -15.64 -10.41
N TYR A 406 -10.76 -16.27 -11.17
CA TYR A 406 -10.07 -17.48 -10.74
C TYR A 406 -9.13 -17.22 -9.55
N MET A 407 -8.36 -16.14 -9.57
CA MET A 407 -7.39 -15.81 -8.51
C MET A 407 -8.10 -15.48 -7.19
N TYR A 408 -9.11 -14.61 -7.22
CA TYR A 408 -9.86 -14.26 -6.00
C TYR A 408 -10.65 -15.45 -5.44
N LYS A 409 -11.19 -16.31 -6.32
CA LYS A 409 -11.82 -17.56 -5.90
C LYS A 409 -10.80 -18.47 -5.20
N LYS A 410 -9.61 -18.67 -5.79
CA LYS A 410 -8.55 -19.49 -5.20
C LYS A 410 -8.05 -18.91 -3.87
N SER A 411 -7.89 -17.58 -3.77
CA SER A 411 -7.54 -16.91 -2.50
C SER A 411 -8.54 -17.24 -1.39
N ARG A 412 -9.85 -17.15 -1.67
CA ARG A 412 -10.91 -17.55 -0.71
C ARG A 412 -10.80 -19.01 -0.28
N GLU A 413 -10.59 -19.92 -1.25
CA GLU A 413 -10.44 -21.37 -0.96
C GLU A 413 -9.26 -21.64 -0.03
N LEU A 414 -8.22 -20.81 -0.11
CA LEU A 414 -7.03 -20.87 0.74
C LEU A 414 -7.15 -20.05 2.03
N SER A 415 -8.34 -19.52 2.36
CA SER A 415 -8.56 -18.63 3.50
C SER A 415 -7.79 -17.30 3.43
N GLY A 416 -7.50 -16.83 2.22
CA GLY A 416 -6.89 -15.53 1.94
C GLY A 416 -7.89 -14.38 1.90
N GLN A 417 -7.39 -13.19 1.57
CA GLN A 417 -8.17 -11.96 1.43
C GLN A 417 -7.98 -11.36 0.02
N VAL A 418 -8.94 -10.51 -0.38
CA VAL A 418 -8.97 -9.88 -1.72
C VAL A 418 -8.02 -8.69 -1.86
N SER A 419 -7.39 -8.25 -0.79
CA SER A 419 -6.34 -7.22 -0.82
C SER A 419 -5.40 -7.42 0.35
N GLY A 420 -4.09 -7.35 0.09
CA GLY A 420 -3.05 -7.33 1.09
C GLY A 420 -2.79 -5.91 1.60
N GLU A 421 -2.61 -4.95 0.69
CA GLU A 421 -2.23 -3.59 1.05
C GLU A 421 -2.86 -2.48 0.20
N HIS A 422 -3.35 -2.77 -1.03
CA HIS A 422 -3.85 -1.71 -1.93
C HIS A 422 -5.24 -1.19 -1.56
N GLY A 423 -6.01 -1.93 -0.77
CA GLY A 423 -7.40 -1.62 -0.44
C GLY A 423 -8.39 -2.22 -1.44
N ILE A 424 -9.64 -1.82 -1.33
CA ILE A 424 -10.79 -2.31 -2.12
C ILE A 424 -11.16 -1.30 -3.21
N GLY A 425 -11.26 -0.03 -2.86
CA GLY A 425 -11.64 1.06 -3.74
C GLY A 425 -12.88 0.77 -4.59
N TYR A 426 -12.80 1.17 -5.84
CA TYR A 426 -13.84 0.86 -6.83
C TYR A 426 -13.63 -0.52 -7.48
N ALA A 427 -12.38 -0.92 -7.71
CA ALA A 427 -12.03 -2.08 -8.51
C ALA A 427 -12.37 -3.43 -7.88
N LYS A 428 -12.32 -3.55 -6.54
CA LYS A 428 -12.43 -4.84 -5.84
C LYS A 428 -13.76 -5.03 -5.09
N LYS A 429 -14.75 -4.15 -5.27
CA LYS A 429 -16.04 -4.21 -4.55
C LYS A 429 -16.79 -5.53 -4.73
N GLU A 430 -16.85 -6.05 -5.96
CA GLU A 430 -17.52 -7.31 -6.25
C GLU A 430 -16.84 -8.47 -5.51
N TYR A 431 -15.51 -8.52 -5.54
CA TYR A 431 -14.72 -9.57 -4.90
C TYR A 431 -14.81 -9.52 -3.37
N LEU A 432 -14.87 -8.31 -2.78
CA LEU A 432 -15.14 -8.16 -1.36
C LEU A 432 -16.49 -8.75 -0.96
N HIS A 433 -17.53 -8.44 -1.75
CA HIS A 433 -18.89 -8.94 -1.52
C HIS A 433 -18.95 -10.46 -1.65
N GLU A 434 -18.34 -11.03 -2.68
CA GLU A 434 -18.28 -12.47 -2.89
C GLU A 434 -17.47 -13.22 -1.82
N SER A 435 -16.51 -12.54 -1.17
CA SER A 435 -15.62 -13.15 -0.17
C SER A 435 -16.18 -13.14 1.24
N ASN A 436 -17.30 -12.44 1.48
CA ASN A 436 -17.85 -12.25 2.81
C ASN A 436 -19.32 -12.63 2.91
N SER A 437 -19.77 -12.95 4.11
CA SER A 437 -21.18 -13.23 4.37
C SER A 437 -22.05 -11.97 4.29
N ASP A 438 -23.34 -12.12 3.98
CA ASP A 438 -24.32 -11.01 4.00
C ASP A 438 -24.32 -10.27 5.36
N ALA A 439 -24.15 -11.00 6.45
CA ALA A 439 -24.09 -10.42 7.79
C ALA A 439 -22.87 -9.49 7.95
N TYR A 440 -21.72 -9.88 7.42
CA TYR A 440 -20.50 -9.05 7.43
C TYR A 440 -20.69 -7.80 6.57
N MET A 441 -21.22 -7.95 5.35
CA MET A 441 -21.49 -6.83 4.45
C MET A 441 -22.52 -5.85 5.02
N MET A 442 -23.55 -6.38 5.71
CA MET A 442 -24.51 -5.54 6.41
C MET A 442 -23.87 -4.75 7.56
N LEU A 443 -22.95 -5.38 8.31
CA LEU A 443 -22.22 -4.69 9.39
C LEU A 443 -21.37 -3.54 8.86
N ILE A 444 -20.60 -3.76 7.78
CA ILE A 444 -19.81 -2.69 7.12
C ILE A 444 -20.72 -1.54 6.68
N LYS A 445 -21.85 -1.86 6.04
CA LYS A 445 -22.83 -0.86 5.63
C LYS A 445 -23.37 -0.06 6.81
N ASN A 446 -23.68 -0.71 7.93
CA ASN A 446 -24.18 -0.04 9.13
C ASN A 446 -23.12 0.84 9.78
N ILE A 447 -21.84 0.43 9.76
CA ILE A 447 -20.72 1.28 10.19
C ILE A 447 -20.65 2.53 9.30
N LYS A 448 -20.69 2.36 7.98
CA LYS A 448 -20.73 3.52 7.05
C LYS A 448 -21.89 4.46 7.38
N LEU A 449 -23.10 3.93 7.57
CA LEU A 449 -24.29 4.72 7.90
C LEU A 449 -24.23 5.38 9.29
N ALA A 450 -23.42 4.87 10.22
CA ALA A 450 -23.20 5.54 11.51
C ALA A 450 -22.33 6.80 11.38
N PHE A 451 -21.46 6.87 10.39
CA PHE A 451 -20.61 8.01 10.09
C PHE A 451 -21.25 8.96 9.05
N ASP A 452 -21.87 8.39 8.04
CA ASP A 452 -22.39 9.10 6.84
C ASP A 452 -23.74 8.48 6.43
N PRO A 453 -24.84 8.87 7.08
CA PRO A 453 -26.18 8.33 6.92
C PRO A 453 -26.84 8.67 5.56
#